data_5e5a9c2f33a2aba5d26c98ef0d45c0ab
#
_entry.id   5e5a9c2f33a2aba5d26c98ef0d45c0ab
#
_cell.length_a   1.000
_cell.length_b   1.000
_cell.length_c   1.000
_cell.angle_alpha   90.00
_cell.angle_beta   90.00
_cell.angle_gamma   90.00
#
_symmetry.space_group_name_H-M   'P 1'
#
loop_
_entity.id
_entity.type
_entity.pdbx_description
1 polymer ?
#
loop_
_entity_poly.entity_id
_entity_poly.type
_entity_poly.pdbx_seq_one_letter_code
_entity_poly.pdbx_strand_id
1 'polypeptide(L)'
;IFTCMVGETPNNFISRIRLEKSAQLLHDSNSSISEIASLCGFINLSSFSRAFRNYFGVSAKQFREQEKAIFIKEGIRFSKNCKPASKIGKNPQAVNGEICSVKLNQLIIMDTQIEIRQMPKMDLIYCRHMGAFNKIGEAYEKLFKWAIPRGLVKPGTKTVTVYHDDPAITSIEKVRQDASIIVDSAVFPTLKTEGEICKSTLNAGKYAVGHFEIRETEFEQAWNTMCSWLTQSGFQPADGCTYELYHNEYSAHPDHKFIVDICIPVKPL
;
A
#
# COMPACT_ATOMS: atom_id res chain seq x y z
N ILE A 1 3.98 3.13 -3.37
CA ILE A 1 3.71 4.61 -3.42
C ILE A 1 2.44 4.88 -4.20
N PHE A 2 2.34 4.48 -5.48
CA PHE A 2 1.16 4.73 -6.30
C PHE A 2 -0.14 4.25 -5.63
N THR A 3 -0.14 3.04 -5.09
CA THR A 3 -1.30 2.44 -4.43
C THR A 3 -1.70 3.18 -3.17
N CYS A 4 -0.74 3.66 -2.37
CA CYS A 4 -1.01 4.47 -1.18
C CYS A 4 -1.69 5.80 -1.55
N MET A 5 -1.29 6.42 -2.67
CA MET A 5 -1.84 7.71 -3.09
C MET A 5 -3.19 7.59 -3.80
N VAL A 6 -3.33 6.58 -4.64
CA VAL A 6 -4.48 6.44 -5.54
C VAL A 6 -5.50 5.43 -5.02
N GLY A 7 -5.14 4.61 -4.03
CA GLY A 7 -6.00 3.58 -3.44
C GLY A 7 -6.19 2.36 -4.32
N GLU A 8 -5.40 2.23 -5.39
CA GLU A 8 -5.47 1.08 -6.31
C GLU A 8 -4.11 0.83 -6.97
N THR A 9 -3.89 -0.40 -7.45
CA THR A 9 -2.65 -0.74 -8.15
C THR A 9 -2.53 0.00 -9.49
N PRO A 10 -1.30 0.24 -10.03
CA PRO A 10 -1.11 0.85 -11.34
C PRO A 10 -1.89 0.14 -12.45
N ASN A 11 -1.94 -1.20 -12.45
CA ASN A 11 -2.69 -1.96 -13.44
C ASN A 11 -4.21 -1.76 -13.32
N ASN A 12 -4.73 -1.71 -12.09
CA ASN A 12 -6.14 -1.42 -11.85
C ASN A 12 -6.49 0.00 -12.28
N PHE A 13 -5.63 0.97 -11.96
CA PHE A 13 -5.78 2.36 -12.36
C PHE A 13 -5.82 2.51 -13.89
N ILE A 14 -4.83 1.94 -14.59
CA ILE A 14 -4.79 1.97 -16.06
C ILE A 14 -6.04 1.29 -16.65
N SER A 15 -6.42 0.13 -16.12
CA SER A 15 -7.62 -0.59 -16.58
C SER A 15 -8.89 0.23 -16.36
N ARG A 16 -9.02 0.89 -15.22
CA ARG A 16 -10.15 1.77 -14.91
C ARG A 16 -10.22 2.95 -15.87
N ILE A 17 -9.12 3.69 -16.05
CA ILE A 17 -9.07 4.83 -16.98
C ILE A 17 -9.42 4.42 -18.41
N ARG A 18 -8.92 3.28 -18.88
CA ARG A 18 -9.26 2.73 -20.21
C ARG A 18 -10.75 2.42 -20.33
N LEU A 19 -11.36 1.83 -19.30
CA LEU A 19 -12.78 1.49 -19.28
C LEU A 19 -13.67 2.74 -19.18
N GLU A 20 -13.31 3.71 -18.36
CA GLU A 20 -14.03 4.99 -18.24
C GLU A 20 -13.96 5.78 -19.56
N LYS A 21 -12.78 5.84 -20.19
CA LYS A 21 -12.63 6.45 -21.52
C LYS A 21 -13.46 5.71 -22.57
N SER A 22 -13.53 4.39 -22.50
CA SER A 22 -14.36 3.60 -23.45
C SER A 22 -15.85 3.86 -23.26
N ALA A 23 -16.32 4.02 -22.02
CA ALA A 23 -17.70 4.39 -21.73
C ALA A 23 -18.06 5.75 -22.32
N GLN A 24 -17.15 6.74 -22.16
CA GLN A 24 -17.31 8.04 -22.79
C GLN A 24 -17.39 7.96 -24.32
N LEU A 25 -16.49 7.22 -24.96
CA LEU A 25 -16.50 7.03 -26.42
C LEU A 25 -17.76 6.28 -26.91
N LEU A 26 -18.26 5.32 -26.11
CA LEU A 26 -19.52 4.64 -26.41
C LEU A 26 -20.73 5.59 -26.41
N HIS A 27 -20.68 6.61 -25.56
CA HIS A 27 -21.68 7.66 -25.50
C HIS A 27 -21.52 8.69 -26.63
N ASP A 28 -20.30 9.24 -26.78
CA ASP A 28 -20.03 10.44 -27.61
C ASP A 28 -19.85 10.10 -29.10
N SER A 29 -19.66 8.83 -29.47
CA SER A 29 -19.38 8.43 -30.85
C SER A 29 -20.24 7.27 -31.33
N ASN A 30 -20.37 7.19 -32.67
CA ASN A 30 -20.96 6.05 -33.33
C ASN A 30 -19.92 4.98 -33.76
N SER A 31 -18.67 5.12 -33.29
CA SER A 31 -17.62 4.15 -33.59
C SER A 31 -18.01 2.74 -33.13
N SER A 32 -17.54 1.72 -33.84
CA SER A 32 -17.80 0.34 -33.46
C SER A 32 -17.18 0.01 -32.08
N ILE A 33 -17.77 -0.95 -31.38
CA ILE A 33 -17.23 -1.39 -30.07
C ILE A 33 -15.79 -1.92 -30.21
N SER A 34 -15.48 -2.52 -31.36
CA SER A 34 -14.13 -3.01 -31.65
C SER A 34 -13.12 -1.87 -31.82
N GLU A 35 -13.48 -0.81 -32.52
CA GLU A 35 -12.63 0.40 -32.68
C GLU A 35 -12.42 1.08 -31.33
N ILE A 36 -13.48 1.23 -30.52
CA ILE A 36 -13.37 1.82 -29.19
C ILE A 36 -12.45 0.99 -28.28
N ALA A 37 -12.58 -0.34 -28.31
CA ALA A 37 -11.69 -1.23 -27.57
C ALA A 37 -10.21 -1.01 -27.95
N SER A 38 -9.95 -0.93 -29.26
CA SER A 38 -8.60 -0.67 -29.77
C SER A 38 -8.07 0.72 -29.37
N LEU A 39 -8.87 1.78 -29.53
CA LEU A 39 -8.54 3.15 -29.16
C LEU A 39 -8.25 3.29 -27.65
N CYS A 40 -8.90 2.47 -26.83
CA CYS A 40 -8.66 2.42 -25.38
C CYS A 40 -7.53 1.49 -24.97
N GLY A 41 -6.77 0.93 -25.92
CA GLY A 41 -5.58 0.14 -25.67
C GLY A 41 -5.84 -1.29 -25.24
N PHE A 42 -6.99 -1.87 -25.59
CA PHE A 42 -7.24 -3.30 -25.41
C PHE A 42 -6.72 -4.09 -26.61
N ILE A 43 -6.02 -5.20 -26.34
CA ILE A 43 -5.39 -6.04 -27.37
C ILE A 43 -6.45 -6.73 -28.25
N ASN A 44 -7.59 -7.09 -27.64
CA ASN A 44 -8.68 -7.74 -28.37
C ASN A 44 -10.05 -7.44 -27.74
N LEU A 45 -11.09 -7.60 -28.54
CA LEU A 45 -12.48 -7.34 -28.16
C LEU A 45 -12.96 -8.23 -27.00
N SER A 46 -12.46 -9.46 -26.90
CA SER A 46 -12.86 -10.41 -25.84
C SER A 46 -12.36 -9.96 -24.46
N SER A 47 -11.11 -9.49 -24.37
CA SER A 47 -10.55 -8.94 -23.11
C SER A 47 -11.27 -7.65 -22.70
N PHE A 48 -11.55 -6.78 -23.67
CA PHE A 48 -12.34 -5.57 -23.44
C PHE A 48 -13.74 -5.90 -22.92
N SER A 49 -14.48 -6.78 -23.61
CA SER A 49 -15.87 -7.11 -23.26
C SER A 49 -15.97 -7.71 -21.86
N ARG A 50 -15.03 -8.57 -21.46
CA ARG A 50 -14.96 -9.15 -20.13
C ARG A 50 -14.66 -8.08 -19.09
N ALA A 51 -13.64 -7.25 -19.32
CA ALA A 51 -13.24 -6.18 -18.41
C ALA A 51 -14.38 -5.14 -18.25
N PHE A 52 -15.01 -4.75 -19.35
CA PHE A 52 -16.10 -3.78 -19.35
C PHE A 52 -17.30 -4.30 -18.56
N ARG A 53 -17.71 -5.56 -18.81
CA ARG A 53 -18.82 -6.18 -18.07
C ARG A 53 -18.52 -6.34 -16.59
N ASN A 54 -17.28 -6.72 -16.24
CA ASN A 54 -16.89 -6.85 -14.82
C ASN A 54 -16.88 -5.50 -14.11
N TYR A 55 -16.58 -4.42 -14.82
CA TYR A 55 -16.50 -3.08 -14.25
C TYR A 55 -17.86 -2.38 -14.15
N PHE A 56 -18.65 -2.39 -15.24
CA PHE A 56 -19.93 -1.68 -15.33
C PHE A 56 -21.15 -2.58 -15.04
N GLY A 57 -20.98 -3.90 -14.94
CA GLY A 57 -22.08 -4.84 -14.71
C GLY A 57 -22.90 -5.18 -15.95
N VAL A 58 -22.70 -4.47 -17.06
CA VAL A 58 -23.43 -4.64 -18.34
C VAL A 58 -22.45 -4.72 -19.50
N SER A 59 -22.88 -5.27 -20.65
CA SER A 59 -22.04 -5.28 -21.85
C SER A 59 -21.93 -3.87 -22.46
N ALA A 60 -20.85 -3.61 -23.18
CA ALA A 60 -20.65 -2.34 -23.88
C ALA A 60 -21.80 -1.99 -24.85
N LYS A 61 -22.41 -3.03 -25.47
CA LYS A 61 -23.58 -2.85 -26.33
C LYS A 61 -24.80 -2.40 -25.53
N GLN A 62 -25.12 -3.10 -24.43
CA GLN A 62 -26.23 -2.72 -23.53
C GLN A 62 -25.99 -1.34 -22.93
N PHE A 63 -24.76 -1.01 -22.54
CA PHE A 63 -24.38 0.30 -22.02
C PHE A 63 -24.72 1.41 -23.03
N ARG A 64 -24.32 1.26 -24.30
CA ARG A 64 -24.65 2.20 -25.37
C ARG A 64 -26.14 2.37 -25.62
N GLU A 65 -26.89 1.26 -25.53
CA GLU A 65 -28.36 1.28 -25.75
C GLU A 65 -29.10 1.91 -24.57
N GLN A 66 -28.68 1.63 -23.35
CA GLN A 66 -29.27 2.18 -22.12
C GLN A 66 -28.99 3.67 -21.94
N GLU A 67 -27.79 4.11 -22.28
CA GLU A 67 -27.39 5.51 -22.12
C GLU A 67 -28.09 6.44 -23.10
N LYS A 68 -28.39 6.00 -24.30
CA LYS A 68 -29.30 6.78 -25.20
C LYS A 68 -30.65 7.07 -24.57
N ALA A 69 -31.04 6.28 -23.55
CA ALA A 69 -32.31 6.46 -22.83
C ALA A 69 -32.16 7.24 -21.51
N ILE A 70 -31.01 7.20 -20.87
CA ILE A 70 -30.78 7.70 -19.49
C ILE A 70 -30.06 9.07 -19.47
N PHE A 71 -29.17 9.34 -20.43
CA PHE A 71 -28.38 10.60 -20.48
C PHE A 71 -29.21 11.86 -20.77
N ILE A 72 -30.43 11.67 -21.20
CA ILE A 72 -31.37 12.81 -21.41
C ILE A 72 -31.90 13.35 -20.07
N LYS A 73 -31.70 12.64 -18.95
CA LYS A 73 -32.34 13.00 -17.67
C LYS A 73 -31.45 13.36 -16.49
N GLU A 74 -30.24 12.83 -16.37
CA GLU A 74 -29.40 13.12 -15.18
C GLU A 74 -27.90 12.84 -15.47
N GLY A 75 -27.00 13.78 -15.16
CA GLY A 75 -25.56 13.60 -15.30
C GLY A 75 -25.01 12.46 -14.45
N ILE A 76 -24.52 11.41 -15.09
CA ILE A 76 -24.03 10.19 -14.43
C ILE A 76 -22.50 10.23 -14.30
N ARG A 77 -22.02 9.99 -13.09
CA ARG A 77 -20.59 9.89 -12.75
C ARG A 77 -20.20 8.41 -12.72
N PHE A 78 -19.13 8.06 -13.42
CA PHE A 78 -18.57 6.70 -13.41
C PHE A 78 -17.24 6.66 -12.65
N SER A 79 -17.25 6.01 -11.50
CA SER A 79 -16.04 5.61 -10.77
C SER A 79 -16.31 4.26 -10.10
N LYS A 80 -15.29 3.42 -9.96
CA LYS A 80 -15.35 2.13 -9.27
C LYS A 80 -15.97 2.20 -7.87
N ASN A 81 -15.90 3.37 -7.24
CA ASN A 81 -16.48 3.65 -5.92
C ASN A 81 -17.84 4.34 -5.99
N CYS A 82 -18.35 4.67 -7.19
CA CYS A 82 -19.70 5.12 -7.38
C CYS A 82 -20.60 3.90 -7.55
N LYS A 83 -21.24 3.47 -6.47
CA LYS A 83 -22.44 2.64 -6.59
C LYS A 83 -23.46 3.43 -7.42
N PRO A 84 -24.21 2.77 -8.34
CA PRO A 84 -25.20 3.48 -9.15
C PRO A 84 -26.11 4.31 -8.23
N ALA A 85 -26.35 5.55 -8.63
CA ALA A 85 -27.06 6.57 -7.84
C ALA A 85 -28.52 6.24 -7.46
N SER A 86 -28.98 5.01 -7.67
CA SER A 86 -30.33 4.56 -7.33
C SER A 86 -30.61 4.42 -5.83
N LYS A 87 -29.64 4.68 -4.94
CA LYS A 87 -29.82 4.57 -3.47
C LYS A 87 -29.35 5.78 -2.65
N ILE A 88 -29.07 6.92 -3.25
CA ILE A 88 -28.78 8.14 -2.48
C ILE A 88 -29.96 9.09 -2.67
N GLY A 89 -30.60 9.39 -1.53
CA GLY A 89 -31.80 10.20 -1.45
C GLY A 89 -31.66 11.58 -2.07
N LYS A 90 -32.75 11.99 -2.67
CA LYS A 90 -33.22 13.32 -3.06
C LYS A 90 -32.35 14.50 -2.61
N ASN A 91 -31.47 14.97 -3.47
CA ASN A 91 -31.22 16.40 -3.68
C ASN A 91 -30.48 16.63 -5.02
N PRO A 92 -31.15 17.21 -6.04
CA PRO A 92 -30.50 17.53 -7.30
C PRO A 92 -29.99 18.96 -7.25
N GLN A 93 -28.73 19.18 -6.94
CA GLN A 93 -28.05 20.41 -7.36
C GLN A 93 -26.90 20.06 -8.28
N ALA A 94 -27.02 20.58 -9.48
CA ALA A 94 -26.13 20.45 -10.60
C ALA A 94 -24.66 20.69 -10.23
N VAL A 95 -23.79 19.78 -10.67
CA VAL A 95 -22.36 20.04 -10.70
C VAL A 95 -21.84 19.63 -12.07
N ASN A 96 -21.32 20.63 -12.76
CA ASN A 96 -20.68 20.57 -14.06
C ASN A 96 -19.67 19.42 -14.17
N GLY A 97 -19.65 18.82 -15.36
CA GLY A 97 -18.88 17.67 -15.76
C GLY A 97 -17.42 17.61 -15.33
N GLU A 98 -17.16 16.81 -14.30
CA GLU A 98 -15.83 16.29 -14.00
C GLU A 98 -15.85 14.77 -14.17
N ILE A 99 -15.29 14.32 -15.27
CA ILE A 99 -15.26 12.91 -15.70
C ILE A 99 -14.23 12.08 -14.94
N CYS A 100 -13.45 12.68 -14.06
CA CYS A 100 -12.50 11.95 -13.23
C CYS A 100 -12.33 12.64 -11.88
N SER A 101 -13.18 12.32 -10.90
CA SER A 101 -12.79 12.57 -9.52
C SER A 101 -11.87 11.43 -9.10
N VAL A 102 -10.57 11.61 -9.23
CA VAL A 102 -9.63 10.92 -8.36
C VAL A 102 -10.07 11.34 -6.95
N LYS A 103 -10.73 10.46 -6.20
CA LYS A 103 -10.74 10.61 -4.76
C LYS A 103 -9.28 10.41 -4.35
N LEU A 104 -8.52 11.49 -4.34
CA LEU A 104 -7.45 11.60 -3.37
C LEU A 104 -8.15 11.32 -2.04
N ASN A 105 -7.93 10.13 -1.48
CA ASN A 105 -8.20 9.95 -0.07
C ASN A 105 -7.54 11.18 0.56
N GLN A 106 -8.28 11.94 1.34
CA GLN A 106 -7.66 12.95 2.19
C GLN A 106 -6.75 12.13 3.11
N LEU A 107 -5.51 11.96 2.66
CA LEU A 107 -4.46 11.35 3.46
C LEU A 107 -4.31 12.31 4.64
N ILE A 108 -4.70 11.86 5.80
CA ILE A 108 -4.35 12.56 7.03
C ILE A 108 -2.83 12.42 7.11
N ILE A 109 -2.12 13.46 6.67
CA ILE A 109 -0.66 13.52 6.74
C ILE A 109 -0.34 13.88 8.18
N MET A 110 0.44 13.05 8.84
CA MET A 110 0.91 13.32 10.20
C MET A 110 2.01 14.39 10.15
N ASP A 111 1.97 15.31 11.10
CA ASP A 111 3.06 16.28 11.27
C ASP A 111 4.26 15.55 11.86
N THR A 112 5.22 15.22 11.00
CA THR A 112 6.45 14.51 11.36
C THR A 112 7.60 14.96 10.48
N GLN A 113 8.80 14.92 11.05
CA GLN A 113 10.02 15.21 10.30
C GLN A 113 10.47 13.95 9.57
N ILE A 114 10.52 14.01 8.23
CA ILE A 114 11.06 12.96 7.38
C ILE A 114 12.36 13.47 6.78
N GLU A 115 13.41 12.68 6.91
CA GLU A 115 14.76 13.04 6.42
C GLU A 115 15.40 11.89 5.66
N ILE A 116 16.38 12.22 4.82
CA ILE A 116 17.24 11.22 4.18
C ILE A 116 18.41 10.94 5.13
N ARG A 117 18.50 9.68 5.57
CA ARG A 117 19.53 9.21 6.51
C ARG A 117 20.32 8.05 5.92
N GLN A 118 21.62 8.05 6.19
CA GLN A 118 22.46 6.88 5.94
C GLN A 118 22.26 5.89 7.09
N MET A 119 21.55 4.80 6.83
CA MET A 119 21.33 3.76 7.84
C MET A 119 22.49 2.77 7.86
N PRO A 120 22.94 2.35 9.05
CA PRO A 120 24.01 1.37 9.17
C PRO A 120 23.56 -0.03 8.76
N LYS A 121 24.51 -0.92 8.52
CA LYS A 121 24.27 -2.35 8.45
C LYS A 121 23.71 -2.85 9.79
N MET A 122 22.71 -3.70 9.76
CA MET A 122 22.11 -4.32 10.93
C MET A 122 22.05 -5.83 10.76
N ASP A 123 22.61 -6.57 11.70
CA ASP A 123 22.53 -8.02 11.74
C ASP A 123 21.33 -8.42 12.61
N LEU A 124 20.44 -9.23 12.06
CA LEU A 124 19.13 -9.55 12.60
C LEU A 124 18.98 -11.03 12.88
N ILE A 125 18.35 -11.34 14.01
CA ILE A 125 17.71 -12.65 14.25
C ILE A 125 16.20 -12.43 14.15
N TYR A 126 15.50 -13.28 13.41
CA TYR A 126 14.09 -13.08 13.13
C TYR A 126 13.25 -14.36 13.17
N CYS A 127 11.97 -14.19 13.40
CA CYS A 127 10.92 -15.16 13.13
C CYS A 127 10.00 -14.61 12.04
N ARG A 128 9.78 -15.41 10.97
CA ARG A 128 8.92 -14.99 9.88
C ARG A 128 7.45 -15.16 10.21
N HIS A 129 6.69 -14.11 9.98
CA HIS A 129 5.23 -14.13 9.96
C HIS A 129 4.72 -14.11 8.51
N MET A 130 3.72 -14.91 8.22
CA MET A 130 2.98 -14.89 6.96
C MET A 130 1.50 -14.63 7.27
N GLY A 131 0.95 -13.55 6.73
CA GLY A 131 -0.44 -13.18 6.96
C GLY A 131 -0.65 -11.73 7.37
N ALA A 132 -1.79 -11.46 7.99
CA ALA A 132 -2.21 -10.10 8.37
C ALA A 132 -1.23 -9.44 9.34
N PHE A 133 -0.95 -8.15 9.13
CA PHE A 133 0.03 -7.36 9.89
C PHE A 133 -0.23 -7.35 11.40
N ASN A 134 -1.50 -7.30 11.82
CA ASN A 134 -1.90 -7.28 13.24
C ASN A 134 -1.64 -8.60 13.98
N LYS A 135 -1.20 -9.65 13.29
CA LYS A 135 -0.84 -10.96 13.89
C LYS A 135 0.66 -11.17 14.05
N ILE A 136 1.49 -10.20 13.70
CA ILE A 136 2.95 -10.30 13.81
C ILE A 136 3.42 -10.52 15.27
N GLY A 137 2.61 -10.14 16.23
CA GLY A 137 2.88 -10.37 17.67
C GLY A 137 3.22 -11.83 17.99
N GLU A 138 2.57 -12.79 17.34
CA GLU A 138 2.86 -14.23 17.52
C GLU A 138 4.31 -14.59 17.12
N ALA A 139 4.83 -13.95 16.07
CA ALA A 139 6.22 -14.18 15.64
C ALA A 139 7.22 -13.51 16.61
N TYR A 140 6.89 -12.34 17.14
CA TYR A 140 7.67 -11.69 18.19
C TYR A 140 7.71 -12.55 19.47
N GLU A 141 6.59 -13.14 19.90
CA GLU A 141 6.55 -14.02 21.07
C GLU A 141 7.48 -15.23 20.89
N LYS A 142 7.44 -15.88 19.74
CA LYS A 142 8.35 -17.00 19.40
C LYS A 142 9.80 -16.55 19.42
N LEU A 143 10.11 -15.41 18.82
CA LEU A 143 11.45 -14.84 18.79
C LEU A 143 11.98 -14.55 20.18
N PHE A 144 11.21 -13.87 21.02
CA PHE A 144 11.63 -13.54 22.39
C PHE A 144 11.77 -14.77 23.27
N LYS A 145 10.86 -15.75 23.13
CA LYS A 145 10.95 -17.02 23.84
C LYS A 145 12.26 -17.75 23.53
N TRP A 146 12.75 -17.63 22.30
CA TRP A 146 14.03 -18.20 21.88
C TRP A 146 15.23 -17.33 22.29
N ALA A 147 15.14 -16.00 22.16
CA ALA A 147 16.26 -15.06 22.30
C ALA A 147 16.61 -14.74 23.78
N ILE A 148 15.59 -14.62 24.66
CA ILE A 148 15.78 -14.23 26.06
C ILE A 148 16.68 -15.22 26.81
N PRO A 149 16.44 -16.56 26.77
CA PRO A 149 17.31 -17.52 27.47
C PRO A 149 18.75 -17.56 26.96
N ARG A 150 18.98 -17.02 25.74
CA ARG A 150 20.30 -16.94 25.10
C ARG A 150 21.01 -15.62 25.37
N GLY A 151 20.44 -14.73 26.19
CA GLY A 151 21.03 -13.45 26.56
C GLY A 151 21.12 -12.46 25.41
N LEU A 152 20.33 -12.63 24.34
CA LEU A 152 20.33 -11.75 23.16
C LEU A 152 19.43 -10.54 23.35
N VAL A 153 18.51 -10.57 24.28
CA VAL A 153 17.64 -9.45 24.65
C VAL A 153 18.18 -8.80 25.90
N LYS A 154 18.60 -7.54 25.77
CA LYS A 154 19.17 -6.72 26.85
C LYS A 154 18.39 -5.39 26.92
N PRO A 155 18.49 -4.64 28.03
CA PRO A 155 17.96 -3.28 28.06
C PRO A 155 18.52 -2.47 26.87
N GLY A 156 17.61 -1.88 26.07
CA GLY A 156 17.97 -1.14 24.86
C GLY A 156 18.11 -1.98 23.58
N THR A 157 17.85 -3.30 23.62
CA THR A 157 17.72 -4.10 22.39
C THR A 157 16.60 -3.56 21.54
N LYS A 158 16.91 -3.19 20.31
CA LYS A 158 15.93 -2.68 19.35
C LYS A 158 15.27 -3.80 18.57
N THR A 159 13.97 -3.67 18.34
CA THR A 159 13.21 -4.54 17.48
C THR A 159 13.02 -3.91 16.11
N VAL A 160 12.91 -4.77 15.10
CA VAL A 160 12.73 -4.35 13.70
C VAL A 160 11.68 -5.26 13.05
N THR A 161 10.66 -4.65 12.45
CA THR A 161 9.76 -5.37 11.53
C THR A 161 10.21 -5.12 10.11
N VAL A 162 10.60 -6.17 9.38
CA VAL A 162 11.02 -6.08 7.97
C VAL A 162 9.88 -6.54 7.09
N TYR A 163 9.57 -5.76 6.06
CA TYR A 163 8.49 -6.03 5.10
C TYR A 163 9.05 -6.49 3.76
N HIS A 164 8.53 -7.61 3.25
CA HIS A 164 9.01 -8.23 2.00
C HIS A 164 8.05 -8.05 0.85
N ASP A 165 6.77 -7.83 1.14
CA ASP A 165 5.71 -7.79 0.13
C ASP A 165 4.87 -6.52 0.24
N ASP A 166 4.38 -6.04 -0.89
CA ASP A 166 3.40 -4.95 -0.95
C ASP A 166 1.98 -5.54 -0.78
N PRO A 167 1.25 -5.17 0.28
CA PRO A 167 -0.10 -5.67 0.54
C PRO A 167 -1.12 -5.24 -0.52
N ALA A 168 -0.79 -4.25 -1.34
CA ALA A 168 -1.62 -3.86 -2.47
C ALA A 168 -1.54 -4.82 -3.66
N ILE A 169 -0.48 -5.63 -3.72
CA ILE A 169 -0.21 -6.58 -4.81
C ILE A 169 -0.36 -8.02 -4.31
N THR A 170 0.13 -8.28 -3.10
CA THR A 170 0.14 -9.62 -2.49
C THR A 170 -1.10 -9.81 -1.63
N SER A 171 -1.80 -10.94 -1.78
CA SER A 171 -2.93 -11.26 -0.93
C SER A 171 -2.50 -11.33 0.54
N ILE A 172 -3.35 -10.85 1.44
CA ILE A 172 -3.01 -10.65 2.86
C ILE A 172 -2.51 -11.93 3.53
N GLU A 173 -3.02 -13.11 3.13
CA GLU A 173 -2.62 -14.40 3.69
C GLU A 173 -1.20 -14.81 3.30
N LYS A 174 -0.61 -14.15 2.30
CA LYS A 174 0.72 -14.45 1.74
C LYS A 174 1.75 -13.36 2.01
N VAL A 175 1.34 -12.24 2.62
CA VAL A 175 2.26 -11.15 2.96
C VAL A 175 3.26 -11.64 4.00
N ARG A 176 4.56 -11.44 3.71
CA ARG A 176 5.65 -11.87 4.58
C ARG A 176 6.22 -10.69 5.35
N GLN A 177 6.41 -10.91 6.64
CA GLN A 177 7.02 -9.95 7.55
C GLN A 177 7.98 -10.69 8.47
N ASP A 178 9.09 -10.09 8.82
CA ASP A 178 10.06 -10.64 9.76
C ASP A 178 10.02 -9.83 11.06
N ALA A 179 9.55 -10.48 12.14
CA ALA A 179 9.69 -9.98 13.49
C ALA A 179 11.14 -10.20 13.93
N SER A 180 11.91 -9.12 14.15
CA SER A 180 13.36 -9.21 14.30
C SER A 180 13.87 -8.47 15.54
N ILE A 181 15.03 -8.90 16.06
CA ILE A 181 15.88 -8.13 16.99
C ILE A 181 17.23 -7.84 16.35
N ILE A 182 17.78 -6.68 16.64
CA ILE A 182 19.16 -6.33 16.25
C ILE A 182 20.11 -7.02 17.23
N VAL A 183 21.10 -7.71 16.70
CA VAL A 183 22.13 -8.37 17.50
C VAL A 183 23.51 -7.80 17.20
N ASP A 184 24.41 -7.95 18.16
CA ASP A 184 25.80 -7.50 18.00
C ASP A 184 26.48 -8.27 16.85
N SER A 185 27.12 -7.54 15.94
CA SER A 185 27.84 -8.12 14.80
C SER A 185 28.99 -9.03 15.21
N ALA A 186 29.54 -8.88 16.42
CA ALA A 186 30.56 -9.77 16.95
C ALA A 186 29.97 -11.16 17.33
N VAL A 187 28.75 -11.17 17.80
CA VAL A 187 28.05 -12.42 18.23
C VAL A 187 27.32 -13.07 17.05
N PHE A 188 26.84 -12.27 16.10
CA PHE A 188 26.01 -12.74 14.98
C PHE A 188 26.58 -13.95 14.19
N PRO A 189 27.90 -13.99 13.82
CA PRO A 189 28.44 -15.13 13.06
C PRO A 189 28.37 -16.45 13.84
N THR A 190 28.53 -16.41 15.17
CA THR A 190 28.60 -17.59 16.03
C THR A 190 27.22 -18.15 16.42
N LEU A 191 26.17 -17.33 16.27
CA LEU A 191 24.80 -17.77 16.61
C LEU A 191 24.35 -18.89 15.70
N LYS A 192 23.91 -19.99 16.32
CA LYS A 192 23.20 -21.08 15.65
C LYS A 192 21.71 -20.90 15.86
N THR A 193 20.99 -20.78 14.77
CA THR A 193 19.52 -20.68 14.78
C THR A 193 18.89 -22.04 14.52
N GLU A 194 17.69 -22.25 15.00
CA GLU A 194 16.95 -23.50 14.89
C GLU A 194 15.44 -23.25 14.75
N GLY A 195 14.74 -24.19 14.15
CA GLY A 195 13.29 -24.11 13.96
C GLY A 195 12.89 -22.95 13.03
N GLU A 196 11.95 -22.14 13.49
CA GLU A 196 11.45 -20.98 12.75
C GLU A 196 12.33 -19.73 12.91
N ILE A 197 13.40 -19.81 13.72
CA ILE A 197 14.30 -18.69 13.96
C ILE A 197 15.42 -18.69 12.94
N CYS A 198 15.59 -17.57 12.26
CA CYS A 198 16.53 -17.39 11.16
C CYS A 198 17.43 -16.16 11.37
N LYS A 199 18.44 -16.05 10.52
CA LYS A 199 19.39 -14.92 10.47
C LYS A 199 19.22 -14.14 9.19
N SER A 200 19.30 -12.82 9.27
CA SER A 200 19.39 -11.95 8.09
C SER A 200 20.23 -10.73 8.38
N THR A 201 20.53 -9.99 7.32
CA THR A 201 21.26 -8.73 7.43
C THR A 201 20.55 -7.66 6.59
N LEU A 202 20.22 -6.53 7.20
CA LEU A 202 19.87 -5.33 6.47
C LEU A 202 21.17 -4.60 6.11
N ASN A 203 21.40 -4.41 4.82
CA ASN A 203 22.59 -3.72 4.35
C ASN A 203 22.55 -2.21 4.68
N ALA A 204 23.71 -1.61 4.90
CA ALA A 204 23.81 -0.18 5.00
C ALA A 204 23.34 0.50 3.71
N GLY A 205 22.66 1.63 3.83
CA GLY A 205 22.13 2.31 2.67
C GLY A 205 21.47 3.65 3.00
N LYS A 206 21.05 4.32 1.95
CA LYS A 206 20.33 5.58 2.07
C LYS A 206 18.82 5.30 2.17
N TYR A 207 18.22 5.84 3.22
CA TYR A 207 16.80 5.65 3.53
C TYR A 207 16.10 6.99 3.75
N ALA A 208 14.86 7.09 3.33
CA ALA A 208 13.93 8.07 3.86
C ALA A 208 13.44 7.53 5.21
N VAL A 209 13.65 8.31 6.26
CA VAL A 209 13.35 7.93 7.66
C VAL A 209 12.37 8.94 8.23
N GLY A 210 11.21 8.47 8.62
CA GLY A 210 10.21 9.26 9.36
C GLY A 210 10.12 8.77 10.79
N HIS A 211 10.24 9.68 11.75
CA HIS A 211 10.16 9.38 13.16
C HIS A 211 8.75 9.63 13.68
N PHE A 212 8.12 8.62 14.25
CA PHE A 212 6.74 8.68 14.70
C PHE A 212 6.58 8.24 16.15
N GLU A 213 5.69 8.91 16.86
CA GLU A 213 5.18 8.50 18.16
C GLU A 213 3.68 8.22 18.00
N ILE A 214 3.30 6.95 17.80
CA ILE A 214 1.99 6.53 17.31
C ILE A 214 1.39 5.37 18.09
N ARG A 215 0.06 5.29 18.05
CA ARG A 215 -0.70 4.14 18.51
C ARG A 215 -0.77 3.06 17.44
N GLU A 216 -1.15 1.86 17.82
CA GLU A 216 -1.33 0.73 16.90
C GLU A 216 -2.26 1.06 15.72
N THR A 217 -3.31 1.84 15.96
CA THR A 217 -4.30 2.22 14.94
C THR A 217 -3.81 3.29 13.96
N GLU A 218 -2.64 3.91 14.20
CA GLU A 218 -2.12 5.05 13.43
C GLU A 218 -1.01 4.65 12.44
N PHE A 219 -0.59 3.37 12.42
CA PHE A 219 0.46 2.90 11.51
C PHE A 219 0.11 3.12 10.02
N GLU A 220 -1.14 2.90 9.62
CA GLU A 220 -1.57 3.17 8.25
C GLU A 220 -1.37 4.63 7.86
N GLN A 221 -1.68 5.56 8.75
CA GLN A 221 -1.49 7.00 8.52
C GLN A 221 0.00 7.36 8.44
N ALA A 222 0.84 6.76 9.30
CA ALA A 222 2.27 6.98 9.29
C ALA A 222 2.90 6.49 7.96
N TRP A 223 2.55 5.29 7.50
CA TRP A 223 2.97 4.77 6.19
C TRP A 223 2.49 5.64 5.02
N ASN A 224 1.23 6.10 5.06
CA ASN A 224 0.69 7.00 4.06
C ASN A 224 1.45 8.34 4.03
N THR A 225 1.84 8.85 5.20
CA THR A 225 2.66 10.06 5.33
C THR A 225 4.01 9.89 4.65
N MET A 226 4.70 8.76 4.90
CA MET A 226 5.96 8.42 4.24
C MET A 226 5.83 8.34 2.71
N CYS A 227 4.79 7.65 2.23
CA CYS A 227 4.52 7.51 0.80
C CYS A 227 4.22 8.86 0.14
N SER A 228 3.42 9.72 0.79
CA SER A 228 3.11 11.06 0.30
C SER A 228 4.36 11.95 0.21
N TRP A 229 5.17 11.95 1.27
CA TRP A 229 6.42 12.70 1.28
C TRP A 229 7.37 12.27 0.15
N LEU A 230 7.48 10.97 -0.08
CA LEU A 230 8.39 10.43 -1.08
C LEU A 230 8.05 10.91 -2.50
N THR A 231 6.76 11.15 -2.81
CA THR A 231 6.35 11.66 -4.13
C THR A 231 6.80 13.10 -4.41
N GLN A 232 7.12 13.88 -3.37
CA GLN A 232 7.51 15.28 -3.47
C GLN A 232 9.00 15.50 -3.16
N SER A 233 9.69 14.44 -2.75
CA SER A 233 11.06 14.53 -2.19
C SER A 233 12.17 14.59 -3.24
N GLY A 234 11.90 14.28 -4.53
CA GLY A 234 12.95 14.09 -5.54
C GLY A 234 13.69 12.75 -5.43
N PHE A 235 13.16 11.82 -4.63
CA PHE A 235 13.68 10.46 -4.47
C PHE A 235 12.66 9.43 -4.93
N GLN A 236 13.15 8.25 -5.29
CA GLN A 236 12.35 7.07 -5.63
C GLN A 236 12.79 5.89 -4.76
N PRO A 237 11.92 4.88 -4.55
CA PRO A 237 12.33 3.66 -3.86
C PRO A 237 13.54 3.03 -4.54
N ALA A 238 14.46 2.55 -3.73
CA ALA A 238 15.60 1.75 -4.16
C ALA A 238 15.36 0.27 -3.85
N ASP A 239 16.25 -0.59 -4.39
CA ASP A 239 16.27 -1.99 -4.03
C ASP A 239 16.61 -2.14 -2.53
N GLY A 240 15.90 -3.02 -1.85
CA GLY A 240 16.05 -3.25 -0.42
C GLY A 240 14.72 -3.45 0.28
N CYS A 241 14.78 -3.80 1.55
CA CYS A 241 13.57 -3.98 2.35
C CYS A 241 13.19 -2.68 3.05
N THR A 242 11.91 -2.39 3.07
CA THR A 242 11.34 -1.40 3.98
C THR A 242 11.23 -2.02 5.37
N TYR A 243 11.40 -1.22 6.41
CA TYR A 243 11.30 -1.71 7.77
C TYR A 243 10.86 -0.64 8.76
N GLU A 244 10.35 -1.09 9.89
CA GLU A 244 10.07 -0.29 11.07
C GLU A 244 11.13 -0.60 12.14
N LEU A 245 11.75 0.43 12.68
CA LEU A 245 12.73 0.33 13.76
C LEU A 245 12.11 0.91 15.03
N TYR A 246 11.89 0.06 16.03
CA TYR A 246 11.25 0.47 17.29
C TYR A 246 12.28 0.89 18.32
N HIS A 247 12.00 2.01 18.99
CA HIS A 247 12.89 2.63 19.98
C HIS A 247 12.43 2.39 21.42
N ASN A 248 11.22 1.90 21.64
CA ASN A 248 10.66 1.65 22.97
C ASN A 248 9.90 0.33 23.02
N GLU A 249 9.61 -0.11 24.21
CA GLU A 249 8.59 -1.12 24.49
C GLU A 249 7.24 -0.42 24.65
N TYR A 250 6.23 -0.86 23.92
CA TYR A 250 4.87 -0.30 23.97
C TYR A 250 4.30 -0.23 25.40
N SER A 251 4.50 -1.27 26.19
CA SER A 251 4.04 -1.35 27.59
C SER A 251 4.72 -0.37 28.52
N ALA A 252 5.93 0.10 28.19
CA ALA A 252 6.70 1.05 29.00
C ALA A 252 6.36 2.50 28.69
N HIS A 253 5.62 2.77 27.60
CA HIS A 253 5.23 4.13 27.24
C HIS A 253 3.98 4.57 28.04
N PRO A 254 3.96 5.78 28.66
CA PRO A 254 2.85 6.23 29.51
C PRO A 254 1.50 6.26 28.78
N ASP A 255 1.49 6.59 27.48
CA ASP A 255 0.29 6.67 26.65
C ASP A 255 0.10 5.44 25.76
N HIS A 256 0.84 4.36 25.99
CA HIS A 256 0.84 3.17 25.16
C HIS A 256 1.03 3.49 23.67
N LYS A 257 2.13 4.16 23.35
CA LYS A 257 2.52 4.47 21.98
C LYS A 257 3.82 3.77 21.60
N PHE A 258 3.98 3.53 20.31
CA PHE A 258 5.24 3.13 19.71
C PHE A 258 6.03 4.37 19.32
N ILE A 259 7.30 4.41 19.70
CA ILE A 259 8.28 5.33 19.12
C ILE A 259 9.00 4.55 18.04
N VAL A 260 8.74 4.89 16.77
CA VAL A 260 9.15 4.08 15.64
C VAL A 260 9.69 4.93 14.49
N ASP A 261 10.80 4.48 13.90
CA ASP A 261 11.28 4.99 12.63
C ASP A 261 10.77 4.10 11.50
N ILE A 262 10.01 4.67 10.56
CA ILE A 262 9.65 4.00 9.31
C ILE A 262 10.73 4.32 8.28
N CYS A 263 11.36 3.27 7.75
CA CYS A 263 12.53 3.37 6.89
C CYS A 263 12.24 2.80 5.50
N ILE A 264 12.31 3.64 4.47
CA ILE A 264 12.13 3.26 3.06
C ILE A 264 13.46 3.45 2.33
N PRO A 265 14.03 2.40 1.70
CA PRO A 265 15.27 2.55 0.93
C PRO A 265 15.03 3.44 -0.28
N VAL A 266 15.94 4.40 -0.54
CA VAL A 266 15.75 5.41 -1.57
C VAL A 266 17.01 5.67 -2.40
N LYS A 267 16.78 6.09 -3.65
CA LYS A 267 17.79 6.63 -4.56
C LYS A 267 17.25 7.91 -5.22
N PRO A 268 18.10 8.82 -5.69
CA PRO A 268 17.65 9.98 -6.46
C PRO A 268 16.81 9.57 -7.68
N LEU A 269 15.88 10.45 -8.08
CA LEU A 269 15.12 10.31 -9.32
C LEU A 269 16.01 10.35 -10.55
#